data_a728d7b5d08e15c1f9451a1e78f37c66
#
_entry.id   a728d7b5d08e15c1f9451a1e78f37c66
#
_cell.length_a   1.000
_cell.length_b   1.000
_cell.length_c   1.000
_cell.angle_alpha   90.00
_cell.angle_beta   90.00
_cell.angle_gamma   90.00
#
_symmetry.space_group_name_H-M   'P 1'
#
loop_
_entity.id
_entity.type
_entity.pdbx_description
1 polymer ?
#
loop_
_entity_poly.entity_id
_entity_poly.type
_entity_poly.pdbx_seq_one_letter_code
_entity_poly.pdbx_strand_id
1 'polypeptide(L)'
;MRIKPDIKLDYKDVLLEPKRSKLTSRRDVEMEREFSFINSGRTYTGIPIMAANMDGVGTFSMAKVLQKHRMITVMRKHYTVEDWDNAVGNGIKLKYVSICTGTGRIWSEEAQDYTVMREVLNRYPDIKFITVDVANGYHQNFIDFVKKVRDEFPDKTIIAGNVITAAVSYTHLTLPTKA
;
A
#
# COMPACT_ATOMS: atom_id res chain seq x y z
N MET A 1 -7.23 -31.45 -2.36
CA MET A 1 -7.70 -30.31 -1.55
C MET A 1 -7.25 -30.50 -0.11
N ARG A 2 -6.67 -29.52 0.54
CA ARG A 2 -6.20 -29.59 1.94
C ARG A 2 -7.12 -28.76 2.83
N ILE A 3 -7.76 -29.40 3.79
CA ILE A 3 -8.65 -28.73 4.76
C ILE A 3 -7.85 -28.50 6.04
N LYS A 4 -7.83 -27.28 6.55
CA LYS A 4 -7.29 -26.94 7.87
C LYS A 4 -8.45 -26.76 8.84
N PRO A 5 -8.47 -27.47 9.98
CA PRO A 5 -9.55 -27.39 10.96
C PRO A 5 -9.51 -26.16 11.86
N ASP A 6 -8.51 -25.30 11.70
CA ASP A 6 -8.34 -24.11 12.55
C ASP A 6 -9.55 -23.17 12.39
N ILE A 7 -10.04 -22.66 13.52
CA ILE A 7 -11.08 -21.63 13.53
C ILE A 7 -10.53 -20.37 12.87
N LYS A 8 -11.24 -19.83 11.88
CA LYS A 8 -10.94 -18.55 11.25
C LYS A 8 -12.00 -17.55 11.71
N LEU A 9 -11.54 -16.46 12.33
CA LEU A 9 -12.39 -15.40 12.87
C LEU A 9 -12.52 -14.26 11.85
N ASP A 10 -13.72 -13.71 11.76
CA ASP A 10 -14.03 -12.47 11.06
C ASP A 10 -14.15 -11.33 12.09
N TYR A 11 -14.21 -10.08 11.63
CA TYR A 11 -14.38 -8.92 12.52
C TYR A 11 -15.64 -8.98 13.37
N LYS A 12 -16.72 -9.60 12.88
CA LYS A 12 -17.97 -9.84 13.62
C LYS A 12 -17.83 -10.84 14.77
N ASP A 13 -16.77 -11.66 14.75
CA ASP A 13 -16.55 -12.73 15.72
C ASP A 13 -15.61 -12.30 16.87
N VAL A 14 -15.14 -11.05 16.84
CA VAL A 14 -14.18 -10.52 17.82
C VAL A 14 -14.61 -9.19 18.41
N LEU A 15 -14.18 -8.93 19.64
CA LEU A 15 -14.35 -7.66 20.32
C LEU A 15 -12.98 -7.15 20.77
N LEU A 16 -12.85 -5.81 20.81
CA LEU A 16 -11.63 -5.21 21.39
C LEU A 16 -11.61 -5.42 22.90
N GLU A 17 -10.55 -6.03 23.40
CA GLU A 17 -10.34 -6.16 24.84
C GLU A 17 -9.98 -4.80 25.45
N PRO A 18 -10.71 -4.33 26.47
CA PRO A 18 -10.40 -3.10 27.16
C PRO A 18 -9.04 -3.19 27.86
N LYS A 19 -8.20 -2.16 27.70
CA LYS A 19 -6.95 -2.03 28.44
C LYS A 19 -7.01 -0.89 29.43
N ARG A 20 -6.26 -1.02 30.53
CA ARG A 20 -6.13 0.07 31.49
C ARG A 20 -5.50 1.29 30.81
N SER A 21 -6.16 2.44 30.90
CA SER A 21 -5.70 3.70 30.36
C SER A 21 -5.45 4.73 31.47
N LYS A 22 -4.48 5.61 31.24
CA LYS A 22 -4.25 6.81 32.05
C LYS A 22 -4.92 8.06 31.47
N LEU A 23 -5.52 7.93 30.27
CA LEU A 23 -6.20 9.03 29.61
C LEU A 23 -7.55 9.30 30.27
N THR A 24 -7.86 10.57 30.48
CA THR A 24 -9.11 11.01 31.10
C THR A 24 -10.16 11.43 30.06
N SER A 25 -9.74 11.79 28.88
CA SER A 25 -10.61 12.21 27.79
C SER A 25 -10.24 11.54 26.47
N ARG A 26 -11.25 11.34 25.59
CA ARG A 26 -11.02 10.92 24.19
C ARG A 26 -10.18 11.93 23.41
N ARG A 27 -10.20 13.19 23.80
CA ARG A 27 -9.42 14.27 23.18
C ARG A 27 -7.92 14.15 23.45
N ASP A 28 -7.53 13.43 24.50
CA ASP A 28 -6.13 13.23 24.88
C ASP A 28 -5.47 12.07 24.10
N VAL A 29 -6.23 11.43 23.20
CA VAL A 29 -5.73 10.32 22.38
C VAL A 29 -4.92 10.90 21.22
N GLU A 30 -3.60 10.65 21.23
CA GLU A 30 -2.75 10.90 20.08
C GLU A 30 -2.92 9.76 19.05
N MET A 31 -3.42 10.09 17.87
CA MET A 31 -3.69 9.12 16.81
C MET A 31 -2.52 8.96 15.84
N GLU A 32 -1.62 9.93 15.78
CA GLU A 32 -0.45 9.86 14.90
C GLU A 32 0.57 8.87 15.45
N ARG A 33 1.18 8.12 14.57
CA ARG A 33 2.25 7.14 14.88
C ARG A 33 3.36 7.26 13.86
N GLU A 34 4.56 6.97 14.29
CA GLU A 34 5.70 6.81 13.40
C GLU A 34 5.92 5.33 13.08
N PHE A 35 6.12 5.05 11.80
CA PHE A 35 6.41 3.72 11.28
C PHE A 35 7.71 3.76 10.49
N SER A 36 8.59 2.82 10.77
CA SER A 36 9.83 2.59 10.02
C SER A 36 9.69 1.32 9.18
N PHE A 37 10.01 1.42 7.91
CA PHE A 37 9.91 0.32 6.94
C PHE A 37 11.31 -0.24 6.64
N ILE A 38 11.62 -1.41 7.19
CA ILE A 38 12.96 -2.01 7.14
C ILE A 38 13.50 -2.13 5.71
N ASN A 39 12.68 -2.60 4.78
CA ASN A 39 13.11 -2.88 3.41
C ASN A 39 13.36 -1.64 2.54
N SER A 40 12.75 -0.51 2.86
CA SER A 40 12.93 0.75 2.12
C SER A 40 13.80 1.77 2.88
N GLY A 41 14.05 1.54 4.17
CA GLY A 41 14.69 2.52 5.05
C GLY A 41 13.88 3.80 5.26
N ARG A 42 12.62 3.84 4.80
CA ARG A 42 11.76 5.03 4.88
C ARG A 42 10.95 5.04 6.17
N THR A 43 10.55 6.23 6.58
CA THR A 43 9.62 6.46 7.69
C THR A 43 8.34 7.11 7.20
N TYR A 44 7.26 6.86 7.92
CA TYR A 44 5.98 7.53 7.77
C TYR A 44 5.46 7.94 9.14
N THR A 45 5.05 9.20 9.27
CA THR A 45 4.38 9.72 10.46
C THR A 45 2.99 10.19 10.07
N GLY A 46 1.99 9.62 10.70
CA GLY A 46 0.58 9.95 10.43
C GLY A 46 -0.38 8.98 11.10
N ILE A 47 -1.66 9.13 10.80
CA ILE A 47 -2.69 8.22 11.26
C ILE A 47 -2.59 6.92 10.44
N PRO A 48 -2.53 5.73 11.08
CA PRO A 48 -2.33 4.45 10.39
C PRO A 48 -3.62 3.93 9.73
N ILE A 49 -4.23 4.75 8.90
CA ILE A 49 -5.41 4.42 8.11
C ILE A 49 -5.09 4.71 6.65
N MET A 50 -5.46 3.77 5.79
CA MET A 50 -5.27 3.85 4.36
C MET A 50 -6.61 3.68 3.64
N ALA A 51 -6.95 4.62 2.76
CA ALA A 51 -8.08 4.45 1.86
C ALA A 51 -7.70 3.46 0.74
N ALA A 52 -8.61 2.54 0.44
CA ALA A 52 -8.39 1.49 -0.56
C ALA A 52 -8.37 2.06 -2.00
N ASN A 53 -7.71 1.32 -2.90
CA ASN A 53 -7.60 1.64 -4.34
C ASN A 53 -8.88 1.34 -5.16
N MET A 54 -10.03 1.43 -4.51
CA MET A 54 -11.34 1.23 -5.16
C MET A 54 -11.73 2.47 -5.98
N ASP A 55 -12.50 2.28 -7.05
CA ASP A 55 -12.85 3.36 -8.01
C ASP A 55 -13.48 4.60 -7.36
N GLY A 56 -14.35 4.40 -6.35
CA GLY A 56 -14.98 5.49 -5.60
C GLY A 56 -14.18 6.00 -4.40
N VAL A 57 -13.10 5.33 -4.01
CA VAL A 57 -12.34 5.60 -2.78
C VAL A 57 -10.91 6.07 -3.08
N GLY A 58 -10.18 5.36 -3.94
CA GLY A 58 -8.80 5.66 -4.31
C GLY A 58 -8.68 6.83 -5.28
N THR A 59 -9.32 7.96 -4.99
CA THR A 59 -9.43 9.13 -5.87
C THR A 59 -8.60 10.31 -5.38
N PHE A 60 -8.19 11.20 -6.29
CA PHE A 60 -7.50 12.44 -5.92
C PHE A 60 -8.34 13.35 -5.03
N SER A 61 -9.67 13.35 -5.20
CA SER A 61 -10.58 14.08 -4.33
C SER A 61 -10.54 13.56 -2.89
N MET A 62 -10.55 12.23 -2.70
CA MET A 62 -10.39 11.60 -1.39
C MET A 62 -9.00 11.89 -0.81
N ALA A 63 -7.94 11.75 -1.60
CA ALA A 63 -6.58 12.05 -1.18
C ALA A 63 -6.42 13.50 -0.69
N LYS A 64 -7.08 14.46 -1.37
CA LYS A 64 -7.09 15.87 -0.98
C LYS A 64 -7.71 16.13 0.40
N VAL A 65 -8.67 15.30 0.79
CA VAL A 65 -9.29 15.36 2.13
C VAL A 65 -8.41 14.64 3.15
N LEU A 66 -8.03 13.39 2.88
CA LEU A 66 -7.32 12.54 3.83
C LEU A 66 -5.92 13.04 4.16
N GLN A 67 -5.23 13.68 3.22
CA GLN A 67 -3.92 14.29 3.49
C GLN A 67 -3.95 15.37 4.57
N LYS A 68 -5.10 16.01 4.83
CA LYS A 68 -5.26 16.99 5.94
C LYS A 68 -5.16 16.30 7.31
N HIS A 69 -5.53 15.03 7.34
CA HIS A 69 -5.49 14.17 8.52
C HIS A 69 -4.24 13.27 8.55
N ARG A 70 -3.28 13.50 7.65
CA ARG A 70 -2.06 12.68 7.55
C ARG A 70 -2.36 11.19 7.38
N MET A 71 -3.38 10.87 6.59
CA MET A 71 -3.77 9.52 6.18
C MET A 71 -3.30 9.26 4.76
N ILE A 72 -3.08 7.99 4.42
CA ILE A 72 -2.66 7.56 3.08
C ILE A 72 -3.87 7.22 2.23
N THR A 73 -3.83 7.60 0.96
CA THR A 73 -4.77 7.11 -0.06
C THR A 73 -4.02 6.25 -1.06
N VAL A 74 -4.45 5.01 -1.21
CA VAL A 74 -3.99 4.16 -2.31
C VAL A 74 -4.78 4.54 -3.55
N MET A 75 -4.08 5.04 -4.57
CA MET A 75 -4.71 5.55 -5.77
C MET A 75 -5.18 4.40 -6.66
N ARG A 76 -6.33 4.55 -7.31
CA ARG A 76 -6.80 3.57 -8.29
C ARG A 76 -5.85 3.47 -9.49
N LYS A 77 -5.83 2.32 -10.15
CA LYS A 77 -4.85 1.97 -11.21
C LYS A 77 -4.98 2.79 -12.49
N HIS A 78 -6.18 3.29 -12.81
CA HIS A 78 -6.52 3.81 -14.13
C HIS A 78 -6.25 5.31 -14.32
N TYR A 79 -5.49 5.93 -13.43
CA TYR A 79 -5.06 7.30 -13.62
C TYR A 79 -3.88 7.38 -14.60
N THR A 80 -4.00 8.29 -15.55
CA THR A 80 -2.92 8.62 -16.50
C THR A 80 -1.86 9.50 -15.85
N VAL A 81 -0.72 9.65 -16.52
CA VAL A 81 0.33 10.59 -16.08
C VAL A 81 -0.20 12.01 -16.01
N GLU A 82 -1.04 12.42 -16.97
CA GLU A 82 -1.68 13.74 -17.00
C GLU A 82 -2.60 13.96 -15.81
N ASP A 83 -3.35 12.93 -15.38
CA ASP A 83 -4.18 13.01 -14.17
C ASP A 83 -3.31 13.27 -12.92
N TRP A 84 -2.13 12.65 -12.84
CA TRP A 84 -1.17 12.89 -11.77
C TRP A 84 -0.60 14.30 -11.82
N ASP A 85 -0.21 14.78 -13.01
CA ASP A 85 0.28 16.16 -13.20
C ASP A 85 -0.76 17.17 -12.72
N ASN A 86 -2.01 17.00 -13.14
CA ASN A 86 -3.13 17.83 -12.71
C ASN A 86 -3.36 17.77 -11.19
N ALA A 87 -3.29 16.59 -10.61
CA ALA A 87 -3.50 16.41 -9.18
C ALA A 87 -2.40 17.08 -8.35
N VAL A 88 -1.15 16.94 -8.76
CA VAL A 88 -0.01 17.59 -8.10
C VAL A 88 -0.12 19.10 -8.22
N GLY A 89 -0.44 19.64 -9.41
CA GLY A 89 -0.72 21.04 -9.64
C GLY A 89 -1.87 21.57 -8.75
N ASN A 90 -2.82 20.74 -8.40
CA ASN A 90 -3.94 21.03 -7.50
C ASN A 90 -3.65 20.77 -6.01
N GLY A 91 -2.40 20.54 -5.64
CA GLY A 91 -1.93 20.50 -4.25
C GLY A 91 -2.06 19.15 -3.56
N ILE A 92 -2.03 18.05 -4.29
CA ILE A 92 -1.88 16.71 -3.70
C ILE A 92 -0.48 16.58 -3.09
N LYS A 93 -0.41 16.13 -1.85
CA LYS A 93 0.85 15.89 -1.12
C LYS A 93 1.30 14.45 -1.36
N LEU A 94 2.35 14.27 -2.12
CA LEU A 94 2.86 12.98 -2.59
C LEU A 94 3.23 12.00 -1.46
N LYS A 95 3.60 12.51 -0.30
CA LYS A 95 3.92 11.67 0.88
C LYS A 95 2.72 10.94 1.50
N TYR A 96 1.49 11.30 1.11
CA TYR A 96 0.26 10.71 1.61
C TYR A 96 -0.51 9.94 0.52
N VAL A 97 0.14 9.61 -0.56
CA VAL A 97 -0.44 8.77 -1.61
C VAL A 97 0.43 7.53 -1.84
N SER A 98 -0.22 6.44 -2.24
CA SER A 98 0.44 5.26 -2.78
C SER A 98 -0.01 5.07 -4.22
N ILE A 99 0.93 4.93 -5.14
CA ILE A 99 0.60 4.56 -6.52
C ILE A 99 0.31 3.07 -6.58
N CYS A 100 -0.72 2.69 -7.34
CA CYS A 100 -1.17 1.29 -7.42
C CYS A 100 -0.94 0.72 -8.82
N THR A 101 -0.49 -0.53 -8.86
CA THR A 101 -0.37 -1.33 -10.07
C THR A 101 -0.91 -2.75 -9.86
N GLY A 102 -1.36 -3.39 -10.91
CA GLY A 102 -1.53 -4.85 -10.97
C GLY A 102 -0.24 -5.52 -11.45
N THR A 103 -0.28 -6.85 -11.60
CA THR A 103 0.86 -7.60 -12.18
C THR A 103 0.85 -7.59 -13.72
N GLY A 104 -0.22 -7.10 -14.34
CA GLY A 104 -0.43 -7.19 -15.78
C GLY A 104 -0.43 -8.65 -16.30
N ARG A 105 -0.43 -8.82 -17.59
CA ARG A 105 0.03 -10.07 -18.20
C ARG A 105 1.54 -9.97 -18.27
N ILE A 106 2.26 -10.71 -17.46
CA ILE A 106 3.73 -10.67 -17.26
C ILE A 106 4.51 -10.77 -18.57
N TRP A 107 3.87 -11.26 -19.61
CA TRP A 107 4.45 -11.48 -20.94
C TRP A 107 4.20 -10.34 -21.93
N SER A 108 3.43 -9.33 -21.58
CA SER A 108 3.39 -8.08 -22.34
C SER A 108 4.23 -7.04 -21.62
N GLU A 109 5.29 -6.55 -22.23
CA GLU A 109 6.06 -5.39 -21.76
C GLU A 109 5.19 -4.13 -21.58
N GLU A 110 3.91 -4.22 -21.93
CA GLU A 110 2.88 -3.21 -22.04
C GLU A 110 1.77 -3.35 -20.99
N ALA A 111 2.04 -3.84 -19.78
CA ALA A 111 1.08 -3.61 -18.71
C ALA A 111 0.97 -2.09 -18.48
N GLN A 112 -0.03 -1.48 -19.10
CA GLN A 112 -0.23 -0.03 -19.08
C GLN A 112 -0.11 0.56 -17.67
N ASP A 113 -0.66 -0.13 -16.67
CA ASP A 113 -0.59 0.28 -15.27
C ASP A 113 0.86 0.38 -14.76
N TYR A 114 1.72 -0.58 -15.15
CA TYR A 114 3.11 -0.60 -14.73
C TYR A 114 3.94 0.49 -15.41
N THR A 115 3.71 0.70 -16.70
CA THR A 115 4.38 1.75 -17.48
C THR A 115 4.03 3.13 -16.92
N VAL A 116 2.75 3.38 -16.65
CA VAL A 116 2.28 4.63 -16.04
C VAL A 116 2.90 4.80 -14.65
N MET A 117 2.92 3.73 -13.82
CA MET A 117 3.54 3.78 -12.50
C MET A 117 5.01 4.19 -12.58
N ARG A 118 5.79 3.59 -13.51
CA ARG A 118 7.21 3.93 -13.70
C ARG A 118 7.40 5.39 -14.09
N GLU A 119 6.61 5.87 -15.05
CA GLU A 119 6.69 7.25 -15.50
C GLU A 119 6.33 8.24 -14.39
N VAL A 120 5.26 7.96 -13.64
CA VAL A 120 4.85 8.79 -12.50
C VAL A 120 5.91 8.79 -11.40
N LEU A 121 6.51 7.65 -11.05
CA LEU A 121 7.54 7.57 -10.02
C LEU A 121 8.84 8.27 -10.44
N ASN A 122 9.19 8.24 -11.73
CA ASN A 122 10.34 8.98 -12.25
C ASN A 122 10.09 10.49 -12.21
N ARG A 123 8.86 10.93 -12.51
CA ARG A 123 8.47 12.34 -12.50
C ARG A 123 8.28 12.87 -11.07
N TYR A 124 7.80 12.02 -10.16
CA TYR A 124 7.44 12.35 -8.79
C TYR A 124 8.15 11.42 -7.78
N PRO A 125 9.47 11.56 -7.60
CA PRO A 125 10.25 10.69 -6.71
C PRO A 125 9.84 10.77 -5.23
N ASP A 126 9.10 11.82 -4.83
CA ASP A 126 8.59 11.99 -3.48
C ASP A 126 7.44 11.04 -3.11
N ILE A 127 6.84 10.34 -4.07
CA ILE A 127 5.93 9.23 -3.79
C ILE A 127 6.73 8.11 -3.10
N LYS A 128 6.35 7.79 -1.87
CA LYS A 128 7.08 6.82 -1.03
C LYS A 128 6.54 5.41 -1.10
N PHE A 129 5.29 5.24 -1.52
CA PHE A 129 4.55 3.99 -1.45
C PHE A 129 4.15 3.49 -2.83
N ILE A 130 4.37 2.19 -3.05
CA ILE A 130 3.87 1.46 -4.22
C ILE A 130 2.95 0.36 -3.69
N THR A 131 1.76 0.25 -4.25
CA THR A 131 0.83 -0.85 -3.95
C THR A 131 0.74 -1.79 -5.15
N VAL A 132 1.09 -3.06 -4.94
CA VAL A 132 0.89 -4.13 -5.92
C VAL A 132 -0.35 -4.90 -5.50
N ASP A 133 -1.45 -4.70 -6.22
CA ASP A 133 -2.76 -5.23 -5.87
C ASP A 133 -3.28 -6.24 -6.89
N VAL A 134 -3.46 -7.47 -6.42
CA VAL A 134 -4.07 -8.58 -7.15
C VAL A 134 -5.07 -9.32 -6.28
N ALA A 135 -6.06 -9.97 -6.89
CA ALA A 135 -7.06 -10.76 -6.18
C ALA A 135 -6.45 -11.98 -5.45
N ASN A 136 -5.35 -12.53 -5.97
CA ASN A 136 -4.69 -13.72 -5.43
C ASN A 136 -3.16 -13.58 -5.45
N GLY A 137 -2.60 -13.20 -4.31
CA GLY A 137 -1.14 -13.06 -4.11
C GLY A 137 -0.37 -14.37 -3.93
N TYR A 138 -1.02 -15.54 -4.09
CA TYR A 138 -0.37 -16.86 -4.02
C TYR A 138 0.20 -17.34 -5.37
N HIS A 139 0.05 -16.55 -6.41
CA HIS A 139 0.55 -16.87 -7.73
C HIS A 139 2.06 -16.59 -7.82
N GLN A 140 2.83 -17.50 -8.42
CA GLN A 140 4.28 -17.29 -8.62
C GLN A 140 4.59 -15.98 -9.33
N ASN A 141 3.79 -15.66 -10.35
CA ASN A 141 3.91 -14.42 -11.11
C ASN A 141 3.80 -13.14 -10.24
N PHE A 142 2.97 -13.17 -9.20
CA PHE A 142 2.87 -12.05 -8.27
C PHE A 142 4.16 -11.88 -7.48
N ILE A 143 4.74 -12.98 -7.02
CA ILE A 143 5.98 -12.97 -6.25
C ILE A 143 7.13 -12.42 -7.11
N ASP A 144 7.25 -12.90 -8.34
CA ASP A 144 8.28 -12.47 -9.28
C ASP A 144 8.11 -10.99 -9.66
N PHE A 145 6.87 -10.55 -9.80
CA PHE A 145 6.57 -9.14 -10.06
C PHE A 145 6.93 -8.24 -8.87
N VAL A 146 6.61 -8.65 -7.64
CA VAL A 146 6.98 -7.89 -6.44
C VAL A 146 8.50 -7.77 -6.32
N LYS A 147 9.26 -8.85 -6.64
CA LYS A 147 10.72 -8.81 -6.70
C LYS A 147 11.21 -7.80 -7.75
N LYS A 148 10.65 -7.84 -8.96
CA LYS A 148 10.97 -6.89 -10.03
C LYS A 148 10.75 -5.45 -9.57
N VAL A 149 9.60 -5.16 -8.94
CA VAL A 149 9.29 -3.82 -8.42
C VAL A 149 10.28 -3.43 -7.32
N ARG A 150 10.68 -4.36 -6.44
CA ARG A 150 11.68 -4.11 -5.40
C ARG A 150 13.05 -3.78 -5.99
N ASP A 151 13.49 -4.52 -7.01
CA ASP A 151 14.80 -4.33 -7.64
C ASP A 151 14.85 -2.97 -8.38
N GLU A 152 13.75 -2.56 -9.00
CA GLU A 152 13.65 -1.30 -9.72
C GLU A 152 13.47 -0.09 -8.79
N PHE A 153 12.76 -0.26 -7.67
CA PHE A 153 12.46 0.81 -6.71
C PHE A 153 12.89 0.42 -5.28
N PRO A 154 14.19 0.29 -5.01
CA PRO A 154 14.68 -0.20 -3.72
C PRO A 154 14.37 0.73 -2.55
N ASP A 155 14.20 2.03 -2.81
CA ASP A 155 13.91 3.07 -1.82
C ASP A 155 12.41 3.26 -1.53
N LYS A 156 11.52 2.58 -2.26
CA LYS A 156 10.07 2.70 -2.05
C LYS A 156 9.55 1.63 -1.08
N THR A 157 8.54 2.00 -0.31
CA THR A 157 7.81 1.03 0.52
C THR A 157 6.77 0.33 -0.33
N ILE A 158 6.89 -0.99 -0.47
CA ILE A 158 5.98 -1.81 -1.27
C ILE A 158 4.93 -2.43 -0.36
N ILE A 159 3.67 -2.24 -0.71
CA ILE A 159 2.49 -2.88 -0.12
C ILE A 159 1.99 -3.88 -1.15
N ALA A 160 1.94 -5.15 -0.80
CA ALA A 160 1.63 -6.21 -1.77
C ALA A 160 0.56 -7.16 -1.23
N GLY A 161 -0.44 -7.48 -2.03
CA GLY A 161 -1.57 -8.38 -1.69
C GLY A 161 -2.48 -8.64 -2.90
N ASN A 162 -3.52 -9.47 -2.67
CA ASN A 162 -4.05 -9.91 -1.39
C ASN A 162 -3.47 -11.24 -0.94
N VAL A 163 -3.14 -11.35 0.32
CA VAL A 163 -2.69 -12.58 0.97
C VAL A 163 -3.53 -12.85 2.21
N ILE A 164 -3.77 -14.13 2.53
CA ILE A 164 -4.66 -14.53 3.63
C ILE A 164 -3.87 -15.00 4.86
N THR A 165 -2.68 -15.60 4.65
CA THR A 165 -1.89 -16.17 5.74
C THR A 165 -0.51 -15.55 5.83
N ALA A 166 -0.02 -15.36 7.05
CA ALA A 166 1.32 -14.84 7.33
C ALA A 166 2.43 -15.73 6.74
N ALA A 167 2.19 -17.05 6.62
CA ALA A 167 3.16 -17.99 6.06
C ALA A 167 3.61 -17.60 4.64
N VAL A 168 2.69 -17.10 3.81
CA VAL A 168 3.03 -16.65 2.44
C VAL A 168 3.87 -15.38 2.46
N SER A 169 3.54 -14.45 3.33
CA SER A 169 4.34 -13.23 3.50
C SER A 169 5.78 -13.57 3.92
N TYR A 170 5.95 -14.52 4.84
CA TYR A 170 7.29 -14.93 5.31
C TYR A 170 8.06 -15.75 4.29
N THR A 171 7.43 -16.70 3.60
CA THR A 171 8.15 -17.62 2.70
C THR A 171 8.39 -17.06 1.30
N HIS A 172 7.56 -16.11 0.86
CA HIS A 172 7.57 -15.65 -0.52
C HIS A 172 7.88 -14.15 -0.68
N LEU A 173 7.54 -13.32 0.31
CA LEU A 173 7.72 -11.86 0.23
C LEU A 173 8.88 -11.34 1.08
N THR A 174 9.39 -12.10 2.05
CA THR A 174 10.68 -11.80 2.66
C THR A 174 11.77 -12.17 1.67
N LEU A 175 12.15 -11.22 0.85
CA LEU A 175 13.37 -11.34 0.06
C LEU A 175 14.54 -11.48 1.02
N PRO A 176 15.47 -12.45 0.78
CA PRO A 176 16.67 -12.53 1.60
C PRO A 176 17.37 -11.18 1.53
N THR A 177 17.42 -10.47 2.65
CA THR A 177 18.39 -9.40 2.82
C THR A 177 19.75 -10.03 2.64
N LYS A 178 20.43 -9.70 1.56
CA LYS A 178 21.87 -10.02 1.47
C LYS A 178 22.52 -9.40 2.71
N ALA A 179 23.03 -10.28 3.55
CA ALA A 179 23.91 -9.91 4.65
C ALA A 179 25.15 -9.22 4.11
#